data_3df5aa2a548c0fc4bf816e31f764af56
#
_entry.id   3df5aa2a548c0fc4bf816e31f764af56
#
_cell.length_a   1.000
_cell.length_b   1.000
_cell.length_c   1.000
_cell.angle_alpha   90.00
_cell.angle_beta   90.00
_cell.angle_gamma   90.00
#
_symmetry.space_group_name_H-M   'P 1'
#
loop_
_entity.id
_entity.type
_entity.pdbx_description
1 polymer ?
#
loop_
_entity_poly.entity_id
_entity_poly.type
_entity_poly.pdbx_seq_one_letter_code
_entity_poly.pdbx_strand_id
1 'polypeptide(L)'
;MKFIENLCHTKGKWAGKRFWLLPWQEQLIRDIFGIVKPDGYRQFRTAFVEICKKVGKSELAAAVALYLLYADNEPSAEVYGAAADRQQASIVFDVAKQMVEMSPALLKRSKLMTATKRIVNYGNSGYYQVLSAEVGGKHGFSVSGLVFDEIHTQPNRQLYDVLTKGSSDARQNPLHFIITTAGTDRHSIAYELHTKAVDILEGRRVDPTFHPVVYHGL
;
A
#
# COMPACT_ATOMS: atom_id res chain seq x y z
N MET A 1 -10.27 -0.75 -10.68
CA MET A 1 -9.76 0.17 -11.73
C MET A 1 -10.49 1.50 -11.75
N LYS A 2 -11.79 1.57 -12.07
CA LYS A 2 -12.52 2.85 -12.16
C LYS A 2 -12.34 3.80 -10.97
N PHE A 3 -12.24 3.27 -9.73
CA PHE A 3 -11.99 4.10 -8.55
C PHE A 3 -10.64 4.83 -8.65
N ILE A 4 -9.55 4.10 -8.90
CA ILE A 4 -8.19 4.65 -8.98
C ILE A 4 -8.08 5.67 -10.12
N GLU A 5 -8.62 5.35 -11.30
CA GLU A 5 -8.58 6.23 -12.46
C GLU A 5 -9.46 7.49 -12.33
N ASN A 6 -10.37 7.53 -11.35
CA ASN A 6 -11.13 8.73 -11.01
C ASN A 6 -10.41 9.65 -9.99
N LEU A 7 -9.29 9.20 -9.44
CA LEU A 7 -8.38 10.07 -8.68
C LEU A 7 -7.63 11.00 -9.64
N CYS A 8 -6.97 12.01 -9.09
CA CYS A 8 -6.16 12.94 -9.87
C CYS A 8 -4.69 12.85 -9.44
N HIS A 9 -3.80 13.07 -10.40
CA HIS A 9 -2.39 13.35 -10.10
C HIS A 9 -2.26 14.58 -9.23
N THR A 10 -1.30 14.58 -8.32
CA THR A 10 -1.13 15.66 -7.34
C THR A 10 0.04 16.60 -7.66
N LYS A 11 0.98 16.20 -8.54
CA LYS A 11 2.25 16.91 -8.74
C LYS A 11 2.58 17.16 -10.20
N GLY A 12 3.39 18.21 -10.40
CA GLY A 12 3.99 18.55 -11.68
C GLY A 12 2.97 18.89 -12.77
N LYS A 13 3.35 18.67 -14.02
CA LYS A 13 2.50 18.95 -15.21
C LYS A 13 1.22 18.11 -15.30
N TRP A 14 1.11 17.11 -14.44
CA TRP A 14 -0.03 16.20 -14.38
C TRP A 14 -1.02 16.57 -13.27
N ALA A 15 -0.66 17.48 -12.37
CA ALA A 15 -1.52 17.87 -11.25
C ALA A 15 -2.95 18.26 -11.73
N GLY A 16 -3.96 17.69 -11.07
CA GLY A 16 -5.36 17.86 -11.42
C GLY A 16 -5.86 17.03 -12.60
N LYS A 17 -4.99 16.35 -13.33
CA LYS A 17 -5.40 15.42 -14.40
C LYS A 17 -5.73 14.04 -13.82
N ARG A 18 -6.63 13.31 -14.47
CA ARG A 18 -7.01 11.95 -14.07
C ARG A 18 -5.78 11.06 -13.96
N PHE A 19 -5.80 10.20 -12.94
CA PHE A 19 -4.75 9.22 -12.69
C PHE A 19 -4.91 8.01 -13.62
N TRP A 20 -4.49 8.19 -14.89
CA TRP A 20 -4.44 7.08 -15.84
C TRP A 20 -3.31 6.13 -15.45
N LEU A 21 -3.66 4.87 -15.25
CA LEU A 21 -2.68 3.83 -14.93
C LEU A 21 -1.77 3.55 -16.14
N LEU A 22 -0.48 3.46 -15.88
CA LEU A 22 0.47 2.92 -16.84
C LEU A 22 0.20 1.41 -17.04
N PRO A 23 0.56 0.80 -18.20
CA PRO A 23 0.25 -0.61 -18.45
C PRO A 23 0.68 -1.57 -17.34
N TRP A 24 1.86 -1.38 -16.75
CA TRP A 24 2.34 -2.20 -15.64
C TRP A 24 1.56 -1.97 -14.34
N GLN A 25 1.13 -0.74 -14.07
CA GLN A 25 0.28 -0.40 -12.92
C GLN A 25 -1.10 -1.01 -13.08
N GLU A 26 -1.65 -0.93 -14.28
CA GLU A 26 -2.95 -1.52 -14.61
C GLU A 26 -2.91 -3.04 -14.40
N GLN A 27 -1.89 -3.72 -14.91
CA GLN A 27 -1.73 -5.17 -14.74
C GLN A 27 -1.63 -5.53 -13.26
N LEU A 28 -0.77 -4.83 -12.50
CA LEU A 28 -0.62 -5.02 -11.05
C LEU A 28 -1.96 -4.88 -10.31
N ILE A 29 -2.71 -3.81 -10.58
CA ILE A 29 -4.00 -3.56 -9.92
C ILE A 29 -5.03 -4.63 -10.31
N ARG A 30 -5.05 -5.08 -11.57
CA ARG A 30 -5.91 -6.18 -12.01
C ARG A 30 -5.58 -7.47 -11.28
N ASP A 31 -4.31 -7.79 -11.12
CA ASP A 31 -3.88 -9.03 -10.45
C ASP A 31 -4.26 -9.01 -8.98
N ILE A 32 -3.89 -7.96 -8.24
CA ILE A 32 -4.09 -7.93 -6.78
C ILE A 32 -5.55 -7.75 -6.34
N PHE A 33 -6.39 -7.10 -7.15
CA PHE A 33 -7.80 -6.87 -6.82
C PHE A 33 -8.78 -7.67 -7.66
N GLY A 34 -8.37 -8.19 -8.81
CA GLY A 34 -9.25 -8.90 -9.74
C GLY A 34 -9.17 -10.41 -9.63
N ILE A 35 -8.06 -10.98 -9.15
CA ILE A 35 -7.93 -12.42 -8.96
C ILE A 35 -8.47 -12.77 -7.58
N VAL A 36 -9.58 -13.51 -7.56
CA VAL A 36 -10.27 -13.91 -6.33
C VAL A 36 -10.37 -15.42 -6.23
N LYS A 37 -10.39 -15.92 -5.01
CA LYS A 37 -10.63 -17.33 -4.69
C LYS A 37 -12.12 -17.67 -4.81
N PRO A 38 -12.50 -18.97 -4.79
CA PRO A 38 -13.89 -19.38 -4.80
C PRO A 38 -14.75 -18.82 -3.65
N ASP A 39 -14.13 -18.48 -2.52
CA ASP A 39 -14.79 -17.84 -1.37
C ASP A 39 -15.06 -16.33 -1.56
N GLY A 40 -14.66 -15.76 -2.72
CA GLY A 40 -14.83 -14.36 -3.04
C GLY A 40 -13.76 -13.42 -2.49
N TYR A 41 -12.84 -13.93 -1.67
CA TYR A 41 -11.72 -13.13 -1.16
C TYR A 41 -10.56 -13.08 -2.17
N ARG A 42 -9.73 -12.03 -2.08
CA ARG A 42 -8.58 -11.88 -2.99
C ARG A 42 -7.60 -13.06 -2.88
N GLN A 43 -7.03 -13.45 -3.98
CA GLN A 43 -5.99 -14.49 -4.03
C GLN A 43 -4.73 -14.04 -3.30
N PHE A 44 -4.31 -12.80 -3.50
CA PHE A 44 -3.07 -12.28 -2.98
C PHE A 44 -3.27 -11.50 -1.68
N ARG A 45 -2.53 -11.88 -0.65
CA ARG A 45 -2.45 -11.17 0.64
C ARG A 45 -1.28 -10.21 0.69
N THR A 46 -0.24 -10.48 -0.08
CA THR A 46 0.95 -9.63 -0.19
C THR A 46 1.26 -9.37 -1.65
N ALA A 47 1.42 -8.10 -2.00
CA ALA A 47 2.00 -7.66 -3.26
C ALA A 47 3.34 -6.97 -2.97
N PHE A 48 4.42 -7.54 -3.48
CA PHE A 48 5.77 -6.98 -3.36
C PHE A 48 6.20 -6.43 -4.72
N VAL A 49 6.41 -5.12 -4.78
CA VAL A 49 6.73 -4.38 -6.00
C VAL A 49 8.08 -3.71 -5.84
N GLU A 50 9.10 -4.29 -6.45
CA GLU A 50 10.42 -3.69 -6.53
C GLU A 50 10.62 -3.09 -7.91
N ILE A 51 10.78 -1.77 -7.96
CA ILE A 51 10.84 -1.02 -9.22
C ILE A 51 11.75 0.20 -9.08
N CYS A 52 12.32 0.66 -10.18
CA CYS A 52 13.24 1.79 -10.19
C CYS A 52 12.62 3.10 -9.65
N LYS A 53 13.48 4.08 -9.37
CA LYS A 53 13.07 5.41 -8.91
C LYS A 53 12.34 6.19 -10.02
N LYS A 54 11.52 7.18 -9.63
CA LYS A 54 10.86 8.16 -10.52
C LYS A 54 9.78 7.60 -11.45
N VAL A 55 9.18 6.46 -11.12
CA VAL A 55 8.10 5.82 -11.91
C VAL A 55 6.70 5.99 -11.29
N GLY A 56 6.52 6.96 -10.40
CA GLY A 56 5.20 7.25 -9.82
C GLY A 56 4.79 6.37 -8.64
N LYS A 57 5.75 5.76 -7.91
CA LYS A 57 5.48 4.86 -6.78
C LYS A 57 4.57 5.47 -5.72
N SER A 58 4.87 6.68 -5.26
CA SER A 58 4.14 7.31 -4.15
C SER A 58 2.70 7.64 -4.53
N GLU A 59 2.43 8.05 -5.79
CA GLU A 59 1.06 8.27 -6.26
C GLU A 59 0.29 6.94 -6.37
N LEU A 60 0.92 5.87 -6.86
CA LEU A 60 0.31 4.55 -6.89
C LEU A 60 0.03 4.02 -5.48
N ALA A 61 0.99 4.15 -4.57
CA ALA A 61 0.84 3.76 -3.16
C ALA A 61 -0.33 4.50 -2.48
N ALA A 62 -0.43 5.81 -2.70
CA ALA A 62 -1.55 6.62 -2.21
C ALA A 62 -2.90 6.17 -2.81
N ALA A 63 -2.95 5.92 -4.11
CA ALA A 63 -4.15 5.43 -4.78
C ALA A 63 -4.61 4.06 -4.26
N VAL A 64 -3.67 3.15 -3.98
CA VAL A 64 -3.96 1.84 -3.35
C VAL A 64 -4.47 2.02 -1.93
N ALA A 65 -3.85 2.89 -1.12
CA ALA A 65 -4.32 3.18 0.24
C ALA A 65 -5.77 3.72 0.23
N LEU A 66 -6.09 4.62 -0.69
CA LEU A 66 -7.44 5.16 -0.84
C LEU A 66 -8.43 4.10 -1.36
N TYR A 67 -8.00 3.22 -2.27
CA TYR A 67 -8.85 2.11 -2.70
C TYR A 67 -9.22 1.21 -1.52
N LEU A 68 -8.24 0.81 -0.71
CA LEU A 68 -8.45 -0.02 0.50
C LEU A 68 -9.37 0.65 1.52
N LEU A 69 -9.32 1.98 1.62
CA LEU A 69 -10.15 2.75 2.54
C LEU A 69 -11.60 2.94 2.05
N TYR A 70 -11.80 3.18 0.73
CA TYR A 70 -13.08 3.64 0.19
C TYR A 70 -13.81 2.62 -0.68
N ALA A 71 -13.10 1.69 -1.32
CA ALA A 71 -13.63 0.87 -2.40
C ALA A 71 -13.47 -0.64 -2.20
N ASP A 72 -12.74 -1.08 -1.19
CA ASP A 72 -12.49 -2.50 -0.91
C ASP A 72 -13.63 -3.18 -0.13
N ASN A 73 -14.67 -2.43 0.22
CA ASN A 73 -15.85 -2.88 0.97
C ASN A 73 -15.53 -3.50 2.35
N GLU A 74 -14.39 -3.16 2.93
CA GLU A 74 -14.02 -3.62 4.26
C GLU A 74 -14.73 -2.75 5.34
N PRO A 75 -15.57 -3.34 6.21
CA PRO A 75 -16.17 -2.61 7.32
C PRO A 75 -15.11 -2.15 8.31
N SER A 76 -15.23 -0.90 8.78
CA SER A 76 -14.27 -0.31 9.74
C SER A 76 -12.82 -0.56 9.32
N ALA A 77 -12.51 -0.26 8.04
CA ALA A 77 -11.19 -0.49 7.47
C ALA A 77 -10.09 0.21 8.27
N GLU A 78 -9.08 -0.54 8.68
CA GLU A 78 -7.86 -0.01 9.27
C GLU A 78 -6.72 -0.13 8.26
N VAL A 79 -6.47 0.96 7.53
CA VAL A 79 -5.41 1.02 6.52
C VAL A 79 -4.24 1.80 7.09
N TYR A 80 -3.05 1.21 7.05
CA TYR A 80 -1.84 1.84 7.57
C TYR A 80 -0.84 2.10 6.46
N GLY A 81 -0.28 3.31 6.47
CA GLY A 81 0.91 3.66 5.71
C GLY A 81 2.13 3.53 6.61
N ALA A 82 3.16 2.82 6.16
CA ALA A 82 4.38 2.61 6.92
C ALA A 82 5.62 2.97 6.13
N ALA A 83 6.59 3.61 6.78
CA ALA A 83 7.91 3.90 6.24
C ALA A 83 8.94 3.96 7.39
N ALA A 84 10.23 4.13 7.07
CA ALA A 84 11.31 4.14 8.06
C ALA A 84 11.14 5.24 9.10
N ASP A 85 10.73 6.41 8.66
CA ASP A 85 10.50 7.56 9.54
C ASP A 85 9.17 8.26 9.18
N ARG A 86 8.75 9.16 10.06
CA ARG A 86 7.50 9.90 9.91
C ARG A 86 7.49 10.84 8.70
N GLN A 87 8.64 11.35 8.28
CA GLN A 87 8.75 12.25 7.15
C GLN A 87 8.53 11.47 5.85
N GLN A 88 9.16 10.33 5.68
CA GLN A 88 8.97 9.42 4.54
C GLN A 88 7.51 8.96 4.43
N ALA A 89 6.93 8.50 5.54
CA ALA A 89 5.54 8.07 5.58
C ALA A 89 4.56 9.22 5.25
N SER A 90 4.91 10.46 5.57
CA SER A 90 4.12 11.64 5.22
C SER A 90 4.03 11.89 3.72
N ILE A 91 5.00 11.47 2.93
CA ILE A 91 5.00 11.67 1.47
C ILE A 91 3.77 11.01 0.84
N VAL A 92 3.51 9.76 1.14
CA VAL A 92 2.35 9.02 0.62
C VAL A 92 1.05 9.58 1.20
N PHE A 93 1.05 9.94 2.50
CA PHE A 93 -0.11 10.55 3.14
C PHE A 93 -0.51 11.88 2.49
N ASP A 94 0.46 12.77 2.25
CA ASP A 94 0.20 14.08 1.66
C ASP A 94 -0.34 13.96 0.23
N VAL A 95 0.13 12.97 -0.54
CA VAL A 95 -0.42 12.64 -1.86
C VAL A 95 -1.86 12.12 -1.72
N ALA A 96 -2.12 11.17 -0.81
CA ALA A 96 -3.46 10.64 -0.59
C ALA A 96 -4.44 11.74 -0.13
N LYS A 97 -4.02 12.61 0.78
CA LYS A 97 -4.79 13.76 1.23
C LYS A 97 -5.16 14.69 0.06
N GLN A 98 -4.20 15.05 -0.78
CA GLN A 98 -4.46 15.90 -1.96
C GLN A 98 -5.40 15.23 -2.95
N MET A 99 -5.27 13.91 -3.19
CA MET A 99 -6.23 13.18 -4.03
C MET A 99 -7.66 13.24 -3.48
N VAL A 100 -7.83 13.15 -2.15
CA VAL A 100 -9.15 13.32 -1.52
C VAL A 100 -9.65 14.75 -1.66
N GLU A 101 -8.81 15.76 -1.43
CA GLU A 101 -9.15 17.18 -1.57
C GLU A 101 -9.60 17.55 -3.00
N MET A 102 -8.99 16.92 -4.01
CA MET A 102 -9.33 17.10 -5.42
C MET A 102 -10.60 16.35 -5.86
N SER A 103 -11.14 15.46 -5.01
CA SER A 103 -12.35 14.69 -5.29
C SER A 103 -13.51 15.15 -4.41
N PRO A 104 -14.47 15.94 -4.92
CA PRO A 104 -15.61 16.40 -4.11
C PRO A 104 -16.40 15.26 -3.46
N ALA A 105 -16.52 14.11 -4.15
CA ALA A 105 -17.22 12.95 -3.64
C ALA A 105 -16.51 12.29 -2.47
N LEU A 106 -15.17 12.24 -2.47
CA LEU A 106 -14.39 11.73 -1.36
C LEU A 106 -14.31 12.75 -0.22
N LEU A 107 -14.09 14.01 -0.53
CA LEU A 107 -13.96 15.08 0.46
C LEU A 107 -15.21 15.18 1.33
N LYS A 108 -16.41 15.13 0.73
CA LYS A 108 -17.70 15.21 1.42
C LYS A 108 -17.89 14.13 2.50
N ARG A 109 -17.27 12.95 2.32
CA ARG A 109 -17.41 11.81 3.25
C ARG A 109 -16.15 11.51 4.05
N SER A 110 -15.25 12.49 4.14
CA SER A 110 -13.95 12.32 4.78
C SER A 110 -13.67 13.38 5.83
N LYS A 111 -12.90 12.99 6.86
CA LYS A 111 -12.24 13.91 7.77
C LYS A 111 -10.74 13.81 7.59
N LEU A 112 -10.10 14.91 7.22
CA LEU A 112 -8.66 15.01 7.04
C LEU A 112 -8.02 15.56 8.31
N MET A 113 -7.16 14.78 8.93
CA MET A 113 -6.48 15.09 10.19
C MET A 113 -4.96 15.20 9.93
N THR A 114 -4.51 16.36 9.48
CA THR A 114 -3.13 16.58 9.06
C THR A 114 -2.10 16.40 10.20
N ALA A 115 -2.45 16.84 11.42
CA ALA A 115 -1.53 16.73 12.57
C ALA A 115 -1.22 15.25 12.93
N THR A 116 -2.23 14.39 12.85
CA THR A 116 -2.10 12.95 13.17
C THR A 116 -1.85 12.09 11.93
N LYS A 117 -1.76 12.71 10.74
CA LYS A 117 -1.60 12.00 9.45
C LYS A 117 -2.65 10.92 9.26
N ARG A 118 -3.93 11.31 9.41
CA ARG A 118 -5.06 10.38 9.35
C ARG A 118 -6.16 10.91 8.42
N ILE A 119 -6.71 10.01 7.60
CA ILE A 119 -7.91 10.23 6.79
C ILE A 119 -9.00 9.28 7.30
N VAL A 120 -10.11 9.82 7.75
CA VAL A 120 -11.27 9.03 8.22
C VAL A 120 -12.32 9.00 7.12
N ASN A 121 -12.87 7.82 6.83
CA ASN A 121 -14.00 7.64 5.92
C ASN A 121 -15.27 7.41 6.76
N TYR A 122 -16.21 8.36 6.69
CA TYR A 122 -17.49 8.24 7.41
C TYR A 122 -18.39 7.12 6.87
N GLY A 123 -18.19 6.70 5.61
CA GLY A 123 -19.04 5.72 4.95
C GLY A 123 -18.91 4.29 5.49
N ASN A 124 -17.73 3.93 6.02
CA ASN A 124 -17.47 2.61 6.59
C ASN A 124 -16.85 2.67 8.00
N SER A 125 -16.78 3.87 8.59
CA SER A 125 -16.09 4.12 9.88
C SER A 125 -14.62 3.71 9.88
N GLY A 126 -14.01 3.63 8.70
CA GLY A 126 -12.61 3.26 8.53
C GLY A 126 -11.67 4.45 8.50
N TYR A 127 -10.38 4.17 8.53
CA TYR A 127 -9.36 5.21 8.42
C TYR A 127 -8.08 4.70 7.72
N TYR A 128 -7.37 5.65 7.11
CA TYR A 128 -5.98 5.52 6.71
C TYR A 128 -5.11 6.34 7.65
N GLN A 129 -4.09 5.75 8.22
CA GLN A 129 -3.18 6.41 9.16
C GLN A 129 -1.72 6.03 8.90
N VAL A 130 -0.83 7.01 9.04
CA VAL A 130 0.60 6.82 8.90
C VAL A 130 1.23 6.39 10.22
N LEU A 131 2.10 5.37 10.15
CA LEU A 131 2.91 4.89 11.25
C LEU A 131 4.39 4.97 10.86
N SER A 132 5.25 5.26 11.84
CA SER A 132 6.70 5.18 11.71
C SER A 132 7.27 4.08 12.63
N ALA A 133 8.55 3.73 12.42
CA ALA A 133 9.22 2.71 13.21
C ALA A 133 9.19 2.95 14.74
N GLU A 134 9.10 4.22 15.15
CA GLU A 134 8.99 4.61 16.57
C GLU A 134 7.69 4.13 17.25
N VAL A 135 6.66 3.82 16.46
CA VAL A 135 5.35 3.38 16.96
C VAL A 135 5.26 1.85 17.04
N GLY A 136 6.28 1.13 16.54
CA GLY A 136 6.29 -0.32 16.39
C GLY A 136 6.19 -1.17 17.66
N GLY A 137 6.12 -0.55 18.85
CA GLY A 137 5.92 -1.26 20.12
C GLY A 137 4.47 -1.39 20.59
N LYS A 138 3.49 -0.84 19.85
CA LYS A 138 2.08 -0.92 20.23
C LYS A 138 1.42 -2.14 19.59
N HIS A 139 0.91 -3.05 20.42
CA HIS A 139 0.13 -4.21 19.99
C HIS A 139 -1.35 -3.86 19.83
N GLY A 140 -2.06 -4.63 18.99
CA GLY A 140 -3.51 -4.53 18.85
C GLY A 140 -4.03 -3.87 17.56
N PHE A 141 -3.21 -3.86 16.50
CA PHE A 141 -3.68 -3.42 15.17
C PHE A 141 -4.58 -4.49 14.52
N SER A 142 -5.72 -4.06 13.97
CA SER A 142 -6.59 -4.90 13.14
C SER A 142 -6.44 -4.50 11.67
N VAL A 143 -5.26 -4.78 11.10
CA VAL A 143 -4.85 -4.30 9.79
C VAL A 143 -5.66 -4.91 8.67
N SER A 144 -6.48 -4.13 7.99
CA SER A 144 -7.17 -4.54 6.75
C SER A 144 -6.34 -4.22 5.50
N GLY A 145 -5.53 -3.17 5.58
CA GLY A 145 -4.62 -2.76 4.51
C GLY A 145 -3.32 -2.18 5.05
N LEU A 146 -2.21 -2.58 4.46
CA LEU A 146 -0.89 -2.04 4.75
C LEU A 146 -0.28 -1.54 3.44
N VAL A 147 0.13 -0.28 3.41
CA VAL A 147 0.91 0.30 2.32
C VAL A 147 2.29 0.64 2.86
N PHE A 148 3.29 -0.15 2.49
CA PHE A 148 4.66 0.00 2.95
C PHE A 148 5.51 0.59 1.82
N ASP A 149 5.90 1.86 1.96
CA ASP A 149 6.76 2.53 0.99
C ASP A 149 8.23 2.45 1.43
N GLU A 150 9.11 2.17 0.46
CA GLU A 150 10.57 2.10 0.63
C GLU A 150 11.02 1.22 1.81
N ILE A 151 10.53 -0.02 1.86
CA ILE A 151 10.84 -0.96 2.95
C ILE A 151 12.35 -1.22 3.14
N HIS A 152 13.17 -0.99 2.09
CA HIS A 152 14.62 -1.13 2.16
C HIS A 152 15.29 -0.14 3.12
N THR A 153 14.59 0.93 3.52
CA THR A 153 15.11 1.93 4.47
C THR A 153 14.79 1.60 5.93
N GLN A 154 14.07 0.52 6.20
CA GLN A 154 13.72 0.14 7.57
C GLN A 154 14.95 -0.24 8.39
N PRO A 155 15.10 0.31 9.62
CA PRO A 155 16.22 -0.02 10.49
C PRO A 155 16.19 -1.48 10.99
N ASN A 156 15.01 -2.07 11.05
CA ASN A 156 14.79 -3.47 11.45
C ASN A 156 13.42 -3.95 10.96
N ARG A 157 13.12 -5.24 11.18
CA ARG A 157 11.87 -5.86 10.75
C ARG A 157 10.66 -5.64 11.67
N GLN A 158 10.85 -4.99 12.83
CA GLN A 158 9.84 -4.95 13.89
C GLN A 158 8.51 -4.35 13.44
N LEU A 159 8.51 -3.21 12.75
CA LEU A 159 7.29 -2.58 12.27
C LEU A 159 6.56 -3.47 11.26
N TYR A 160 7.30 -4.09 10.33
CA TYR A 160 6.75 -5.03 9.36
C TYR A 160 6.08 -6.22 10.05
N ASP A 161 6.77 -6.84 11.01
CA ASP A 161 6.26 -8.02 11.73
C ASP A 161 4.99 -7.69 12.52
N VAL A 162 4.96 -6.56 13.23
CA VAL A 162 3.79 -6.13 14.01
C VAL A 162 2.57 -5.90 13.12
N LEU A 163 2.75 -5.20 11.99
CA LEU A 163 1.64 -4.87 11.09
C LEU A 163 1.14 -6.07 10.28
N THR A 164 2.03 -6.96 9.87
CA THR A 164 1.63 -8.16 9.13
C THR A 164 1.00 -9.22 10.02
N LYS A 165 1.46 -9.39 11.27
CA LYS A 165 0.81 -10.26 12.27
C LYS A 165 -0.58 -9.75 12.65
N GLY A 166 -0.74 -8.43 12.84
CA GLY A 166 -2.03 -7.81 13.16
C GLY A 166 -3.10 -7.98 12.10
N SER A 167 -2.75 -8.37 10.88
CA SER A 167 -3.70 -8.59 9.79
C SER A 167 -4.11 -10.06 9.64
N SER A 168 -3.28 -11.03 10.05
CA SER A 168 -3.51 -12.44 9.73
C SER A 168 -4.68 -13.06 10.48
N ASP A 169 -4.94 -12.61 11.71
CA ASP A 169 -5.92 -13.22 12.59
C ASP A 169 -7.23 -12.43 12.69
N ALA A 170 -7.19 -11.12 12.41
CA ALA A 170 -8.32 -10.22 12.60
C ALA A 170 -9.13 -9.94 11.32
N ARG A 171 -8.57 -10.17 10.15
CA ARG A 171 -9.18 -9.79 8.86
C ARG A 171 -9.17 -10.95 7.87
N GLN A 172 -10.28 -11.14 7.18
CA GLN A 172 -10.43 -12.22 6.19
C GLN A 172 -9.80 -11.87 4.84
N ASN A 173 -9.77 -10.58 4.48
CA ASN A 173 -9.33 -10.11 3.16
C ASN A 173 -8.23 -9.02 3.24
N PRO A 174 -7.17 -9.17 4.06
CA PRO A 174 -6.14 -8.16 4.20
C PRO A 174 -5.28 -8.05 2.93
N LEU A 175 -4.69 -6.87 2.71
CA LEU A 175 -3.66 -6.66 1.70
C LEU A 175 -2.45 -5.95 2.28
N HIS A 176 -1.28 -6.52 2.09
CA HIS A 176 0.01 -5.87 2.31
C HIS A 176 0.58 -5.45 0.94
N PHE A 177 0.49 -4.17 0.63
CA PHE A 177 1.06 -3.57 -0.57
C PHE A 177 2.41 -2.96 -0.24
N ILE A 178 3.49 -3.61 -0.67
CA ILE A 178 4.87 -3.21 -0.39
C ILE A 178 5.47 -2.73 -1.70
N ILE A 179 5.87 -1.47 -1.74
CA ILE A 179 6.48 -0.88 -2.92
C ILE A 179 7.83 -0.26 -2.55
N THR A 180 8.88 -0.60 -3.29
CA THR A 180 10.24 -0.23 -2.93
C THR A 180 11.14 -0.10 -4.16
N THR A 181 12.33 0.44 -3.94
CA THR A 181 13.48 0.25 -4.83
C THR A 181 14.38 -0.84 -4.28
N ALA A 182 15.28 -1.36 -5.12
CA ALA A 182 16.29 -2.31 -4.67
C ALA A 182 17.12 -1.74 -3.52
N GLY A 183 17.28 -2.52 -2.47
CA GLY A 183 18.15 -2.21 -1.33
C GLY A 183 19.54 -2.84 -1.48
N THR A 184 20.50 -2.37 -0.68
CA THR A 184 21.88 -2.89 -0.66
C THR A 184 22.16 -3.79 0.55
N ASP A 185 21.36 -3.69 1.61
CA ASP A 185 21.54 -4.47 2.83
C ASP A 185 20.93 -5.87 2.69
N ARG A 186 21.79 -6.88 2.65
CA ARG A 186 21.42 -8.30 2.54
C ARG A 186 20.85 -8.93 3.82
N HIS A 187 20.88 -8.21 4.94
CA HIS A 187 20.32 -8.67 6.21
C HIS A 187 18.96 -8.01 6.52
N SER A 188 18.47 -7.17 5.62
CA SER A 188 17.22 -6.45 5.79
C SER A 188 15.99 -7.30 5.45
N ILE A 189 14.83 -6.90 6.00
CA ILE A 189 13.53 -7.46 5.60
C ILE A 189 13.25 -7.25 4.11
N ALA A 190 13.74 -6.16 3.52
CA ALA A 190 13.60 -5.90 2.09
C ALA A 190 14.30 -6.98 1.26
N TYR A 191 15.52 -7.38 1.66
CA TYR A 191 16.25 -8.45 0.98
C TYR A 191 15.59 -9.82 1.12
N GLU A 192 15.03 -10.12 2.30
CA GLU A 192 14.24 -11.35 2.51
C GLU A 192 13.04 -11.41 1.55
N LEU A 193 12.30 -10.31 1.43
CA LEU A 193 11.16 -10.21 0.52
C LEU A 193 11.59 -10.25 -0.96
N HIS A 194 12.68 -9.59 -1.30
CA HIS A 194 13.29 -9.67 -2.64
C HIS A 194 13.63 -11.11 -3.00
N THR A 195 14.37 -11.81 -2.13
CA THR A 195 14.75 -13.20 -2.36
C THR A 195 13.52 -14.09 -2.53
N LYS A 196 12.50 -13.92 -1.66
CA LYS A 196 11.23 -14.64 -1.79
C LYS A 196 10.56 -14.35 -3.14
N ALA A 197 10.53 -13.10 -3.57
CA ALA A 197 9.93 -12.68 -4.83
C ALA A 197 10.64 -13.32 -6.03
N VAL A 198 11.97 -13.28 -6.05
CA VAL A 198 12.79 -13.89 -7.11
C VAL A 198 12.62 -15.41 -7.14
N ASP A 199 12.63 -16.08 -5.98
CA ASP A 199 12.41 -17.52 -5.90
C ASP A 199 11.05 -17.96 -6.45
N ILE A 200 10.00 -17.16 -6.22
CA ILE A 200 8.68 -17.42 -6.78
C ILE A 200 8.69 -17.22 -8.29
N LEU A 201 9.26 -16.11 -8.78
CA LEU A 201 9.34 -15.81 -10.22
C LEU A 201 10.14 -16.86 -10.99
N GLU A 202 11.18 -17.43 -10.38
CA GLU A 202 12.02 -18.47 -10.98
C GLU A 202 11.51 -19.91 -10.71
N GLY A 203 10.37 -20.07 -10.05
CA GLY A 203 9.75 -21.37 -9.78
C GLY A 203 10.43 -22.19 -8.69
N ARG A 204 11.36 -21.62 -7.92
CA ARG A 204 12.02 -22.30 -6.78
C ARG A 204 11.16 -22.34 -5.53
N ARG A 205 10.15 -21.47 -5.44
CA ARG A 205 9.22 -21.37 -4.32
C ARG A 205 7.79 -21.18 -4.80
N VAL A 206 6.84 -21.79 -4.09
CA VAL A 206 5.40 -21.62 -4.34
C VAL A 206 4.76 -20.93 -3.14
N ASP A 207 4.16 -19.77 -3.38
CA ASP A 207 3.29 -19.10 -2.42
C ASP A 207 2.15 -18.40 -3.20
N PRO A 208 0.97 -19.04 -3.29
CA PRO A 208 -0.13 -18.51 -4.10
C PRO A 208 -0.75 -17.24 -3.51
N THR A 209 -0.39 -16.84 -2.29
CA THR A 209 -0.88 -15.62 -1.65
C THR A 209 0.05 -14.42 -1.81
N PHE A 210 1.22 -14.62 -2.40
CA PHE A 210 2.24 -13.61 -2.61
C PHE A 210 2.35 -13.26 -4.09
N HIS A 211 2.18 -11.98 -4.43
CA HIS A 211 2.31 -11.48 -5.80
C HIS A 211 3.64 -10.74 -5.97
N PRO A 212 4.64 -11.36 -6.61
CA PRO A 212 5.94 -10.75 -6.83
C PRO A 212 5.96 -9.92 -8.10
N VAL A 213 6.45 -8.69 -8.02
CA VAL A 213 6.78 -7.84 -9.17
C VAL A 213 8.18 -7.26 -8.96
N VAL A 214 9.13 -7.71 -9.76
CA VAL A 214 10.53 -7.26 -9.68
C VAL A 214 10.95 -6.78 -11.06
N TYR A 215 11.14 -5.47 -11.19
CA TYR A 215 11.66 -4.85 -12.40
C TYR A 215 13.12 -4.51 -12.19
N HIS A 216 14.01 -5.29 -12.79
CA HIS A 216 15.41 -4.91 -12.89
C HIS A 216 15.52 -3.77 -13.89
N GLY A 217 16.13 -2.64 -13.47
CA GLY A 217 16.44 -1.57 -14.40
C GLY A 217 17.36 -2.09 -15.51
N LEU A 218 17.05 -1.72 -16.76
CA LEU A 218 17.96 -1.87 -17.89
C LEU A 218 19.17 -0.97 -17.67
#